data_98b220fc0b696537ee112ec08d84d4af
#
_entry.id   98b220fc0b696537ee112ec08d84d4af
#
_cell.length_a   1.000
_cell.length_b   1.000
_cell.length_c   1.000
_cell.angle_alpha   90.00
_cell.angle_beta   90.00
_cell.angle_gamma   90.00
#
_symmetry.space_group_name_H-M   'P 1'
#
loop_
_entity.id
_entity.type
_entity.pdbx_description
1 polymer ?
#
loop_
_entity_poly.entity_id
_entity_poly.type
_entity_poly.pdbx_seq_one_letter_code
_entity_poly.pdbx_strand_id
1 'polypeptide(L)'
;MPDITEVIPEKQDGEFVRFPDSPFELFQPYPPAGDQPEAINKLVEGLRDGEAFQTLLGVTGSGKTFTMANVIARMGRPAIVFAPNKTLAAQLYSEFREFFPKNAVEYFVSYYDYYQPEAYVPQRDLFIEKDSAINEHIEQMRLSCTKSLM
;
A
#
# COMPACT_ATOMS: atom_id res chain seq x y z
N MET A 1 -32.09 -9.55 29.38
CA MET A 1 -31.76 -8.81 28.16
C MET A 1 -30.26 -8.86 27.96
N PRO A 2 -29.78 -9.49 26.91
CA PRO A 2 -28.36 -9.41 26.67
C PRO A 2 -28.03 -7.96 26.37
N ASP A 3 -27.07 -7.40 27.12
CA ASP A 3 -26.44 -6.19 26.78
C ASP A 3 -25.73 -6.37 25.43
N ILE A 4 -26.39 -5.85 24.41
CA ILE A 4 -25.67 -5.59 23.18
C ILE A 4 -24.78 -4.39 23.49
N THR A 5 -23.64 -4.64 24.06
CA THR A 5 -22.55 -3.69 24.01
C THR A 5 -22.23 -3.53 22.54
N GLU A 6 -22.76 -2.48 21.93
CA GLU A 6 -22.17 -1.98 20.70
C GLU A 6 -20.69 -1.84 21.00
N VAL A 7 -19.89 -2.72 20.39
CA VAL A 7 -18.46 -2.51 20.33
C VAL A 7 -18.30 -1.26 19.48
N ILE A 8 -18.30 -0.11 20.13
CA ILE A 8 -17.88 1.13 19.51
C ILE A 8 -16.46 0.81 19.04
N PRO A 9 -16.17 0.82 17.73
CA PRO A 9 -14.81 0.63 17.28
C PRO A 9 -13.97 1.66 18.03
N GLU A 10 -12.98 1.18 18.77
CA GLU A 10 -12.02 2.05 19.43
C GLU A 10 -11.60 3.08 18.39
N LYS A 11 -11.85 4.35 18.70
CA LYS A 11 -11.34 5.46 17.91
C LYS A 11 -9.86 5.17 17.78
N GLN A 12 -9.41 4.85 16.56
CA GLN A 12 -7.98 4.73 16.33
C GLN A 12 -7.34 6.02 16.80
N ASP A 13 -6.61 5.95 17.89
CA ASP A 13 -5.87 7.08 18.42
C ASP A 13 -4.80 7.44 17.39
N GLY A 14 -5.06 8.49 16.64
CA GLY A 14 -4.16 8.95 15.60
C GLY A 14 -4.62 10.30 15.08
N GLU A 15 -3.79 10.93 14.28
CA GLU A 15 -4.09 12.23 13.68
C GLU A 15 -3.76 12.27 12.20
N PHE A 16 -4.46 13.14 11.49
CA PHE A 16 -4.16 13.46 10.11
C PHE A 16 -3.12 14.58 10.06
N VAL A 17 -2.10 14.37 9.22
CA VAL A 17 -1.01 15.33 9.04
C VAL A 17 -0.89 15.68 7.57
N ARG A 18 -0.76 16.97 7.28
CA ARG A 18 -0.44 17.50 5.95
C ARG A 18 0.89 18.22 5.99
N PHE A 19 1.63 18.07 4.91
CA PHE A 19 2.90 18.76 4.73
C PHE A 19 2.79 19.87 3.68
N PRO A 20 3.60 20.94 3.79
CA PRO A 20 3.57 22.03 2.80
C PRO A 20 3.80 21.51 1.37
N ASP A 21 3.03 22.03 0.42
CA ASP A 21 3.10 21.71 -1.00
C ASP A 21 2.83 20.23 -1.35
N SER A 22 2.20 19.50 -0.44
CA SER A 22 1.80 18.11 -0.67
C SER A 22 0.28 17.97 -0.74
N PRO A 23 -0.25 17.29 -1.77
CA PRO A 23 -1.68 17.00 -1.84
C PRO A 23 -2.10 15.84 -0.94
N PHE A 24 -1.14 15.14 -0.34
CA PHE A 24 -1.42 13.95 0.44
C PHE A 24 -1.71 14.28 1.90
N GLU A 25 -2.62 13.52 2.47
CA GLU A 25 -2.97 13.61 3.89
C GLU A 25 -2.65 12.27 4.55
N LEU A 26 -1.66 12.30 5.45
CA LEU A 26 -1.17 11.11 6.14
C LEU A 26 -1.92 10.92 7.44
N PHE A 27 -2.47 9.71 7.64
CA PHE A 27 -2.96 9.29 8.94
C PHE A 27 -1.82 8.67 9.74
N GLN A 28 -1.46 9.30 10.86
CA GLN A 28 -0.45 8.80 11.77
C GLN A 28 -1.12 8.16 12.98
N PRO A 29 -1.03 6.83 13.17
CA PRO A 29 -1.49 6.22 14.41
C PRO A 29 -0.64 6.62 15.61
N TYR A 30 0.60 6.99 15.37
CA TYR A 30 1.56 7.54 16.33
C TYR A 30 2.57 8.43 15.60
N PRO A 31 3.19 9.42 16.27
CA PRO A 31 4.25 10.19 15.64
C PRO A 31 5.49 9.34 15.37
N PRO A 32 6.31 9.71 14.37
CA PRO A 32 7.58 9.01 14.13
C PRO A 32 8.44 8.97 15.40
N ALA A 33 9.00 7.82 15.69
CA ALA A 33 9.75 7.56 16.92
C ALA A 33 11.08 6.83 16.62
N GLY A 34 11.98 6.80 17.60
CA GLY A 34 13.28 6.16 17.48
C GLY A 34 14.11 6.80 16.39
N ASP A 35 14.64 5.99 15.48
CA ASP A 35 15.45 6.43 14.35
C ASP A 35 14.62 6.90 13.14
N GLN A 36 13.30 6.79 13.19
CA GLN A 36 12.42 7.14 12.08
C GLN A 36 12.50 8.62 11.68
N PRO A 37 12.47 9.60 12.61
CA PRO A 37 12.57 11.01 12.23
C PRO A 37 13.85 11.34 11.45
N GLU A 38 14.98 10.79 11.88
CA GLU A 38 16.26 10.99 11.19
C GLU A 38 16.26 10.34 9.80
N ALA A 39 15.77 9.10 9.70
CA ALA A 39 15.66 8.39 8.43
C ALA A 39 14.75 9.13 7.44
N ILE A 40 13.61 9.62 7.89
CA ILE A 40 12.67 10.40 7.08
C ILE A 40 13.36 11.66 6.55
N ASN A 41 14.02 12.42 7.42
CA ASN A 41 14.69 13.66 7.05
C ASN A 41 15.82 13.43 6.04
N LYS A 42 16.61 12.40 6.24
CA LYS A 42 17.71 12.04 5.30
C LYS A 42 17.18 11.60 3.94
N LEU A 43 16.13 10.79 3.90
CA LEU A 43 15.52 10.34 2.65
C LEU A 43 14.89 11.50 1.87
N VAL A 44 14.17 12.38 2.56
CA VAL A 44 13.57 13.57 1.93
C VAL A 44 14.66 14.52 1.42
N GLU A 45 15.70 14.77 2.21
CA GLU A 45 16.83 15.62 1.79
C GLU A 45 17.52 15.04 0.56
N GLY A 46 17.81 13.73 0.54
CA GLY A 46 18.39 13.07 -0.61
C GLY A 46 17.53 13.17 -1.86
N LEU A 47 16.22 13.01 -1.74
CA LEU A 47 15.30 13.19 -2.87
C LEU A 47 15.28 14.62 -3.39
N ARG A 48 15.31 15.62 -2.52
CA ARG A 48 15.37 17.03 -2.90
C ARG A 48 16.69 17.41 -3.55
N ASP A 49 17.77 16.79 -3.13
CA ASP A 49 19.11 16.97 -3.70
C ASP A 49 19.30 16.23 -5.03
N GLY A 50 18.31 15.45 -5.47
CA GLY A 50 18.35 14.74 -6.74
C GLY A 50 19.09 13.40 -6.69
N GLU A 51 19.25 12.81 -5.51
CA GLU A 51 19.79 11.46 -5.36
C GLU A 51 18.96 10.45 -6.13
N ALA A 52 19.59 9.73 -7.05
CA ALA A 52 18.90 8.74 -7.86
C ALA A 52 18.55 7.47 -7.07
N PHE A 53 19.38 7.10 -6.12
CA PHE A 53 19.21 5.90 -5.31
C PHE A 53 19.50 6.18 -3.84
N GLN A 54 18.66 5.62 -2.99
CA GLN A 54 18.87 5.64 -1.54
C GLN A 54 18.46 4.28 -0.97
N THR A 55 19.12 3.86 0.08
CA THR A 55 18.79 2.60 0.76
C THR A 55 18.38 2.86 2.20
N LEU A 56 17.21 2.39 2.58
CA LEU A 56 16.76 2.38 3.96
C LEU A 56 17.01 1.00 4.55
N LEU A 57 17.96 0.93 5.49
CA LEU A 57 18.29 -0.31 6.19
C LEU A 57 17.53 -0.38 7.51
N GLY A 58 16.82 -1.48 7.69
CA GLY A 58 16.08 -1.74 8.92
C GLY A 58 15.67 -3.20 9.01
N VAL A 59 15.54 -3.69 10.23
CA VAL A 59 15.05 -5.04 10.48
C VAL A 59 13.53 -5.13 10.30
N THR A 60 13.02 -6.33 10.14
CA THR A 60 11.57 -6.59 10.08
C THR A 60 10.89 -6.04 11.35
N GLY A 61 9.77 -5.33 11.16
CA GLY A 61 9.05 -4.73 12.28
C GLY A 61 9.61 -3.38 12.77
N SER A 62 10.62 -2.81 12.08
CA SER A 62 11.19 -1.51 12.43
C SER A 62 10.34 -0.31 11.99
N GLY A 63 9.20 -0.54 11.34
CA GLY A 63 8.35 0.52 10.85
C GLY A 63 8.83 1.16 9.55
N LYS A 64 9.51 0.40 8.69
CA LYS A 64 9.97 0.90 7.38
C LYS A 64 8.83 1.40 6.50
N THR A 65 7.70 0.72 6.48
CA THR A 65 6.52 1.14 5.70
C THR A 65 6.01 2.50 6.16
N PHE A 66 5.93 2.72 7.47
CA PHE A 66 5.54 4.01 8.04
C PHE A 66 6.55 5.11 7.71
N THR A 67 7.83 4.80 7.77
CA THR A 67 8.90 5.71 7.35
C THR A 67 8.73 6.12 5.88
N MET A 68 8.48 5.17 5.00
CA MET A 68 8.25 5.44 3.58
C MET A 68 6.96 6.22 3.34
N ALA A 69 5.90 5.94 4.07
CA ALA A 69 4.66 6.72 4.00
C ALA A 69 4.90 8.19 4.35
N ASN A 70 5.70 8.46 5.37
CA ASN A 70 6.10 9.82 5.73
C ASN A 70 6.89 10.51 4.62
N VAL A 71 7.83 9.81 3.98
CA VAL A 71 8.61 10.35 2.86
C VAL A 71 7.69 10.70 1.69
N ILE A 72 6.79 9.80 1.32
CA ILE A 72 5.81 10.01 0.24
C ILE A 72 4.91 11.22 0.54
N ALA A 73 4.39 11.29 1.76
CA ALA A 73 3.54 12.40 2.18
C ALA A 73 4.26 13.76 2.10
N ARG A 74 5.51 13.80 2.49
CA ARG A 74 6.32 15.04 2.49
C ARG A 74 6.71 15.47 1.10
N MET A 75 7.02 14.52 0.20
CA MET A 75 7.41 14.84 -1.18
C MET A 75 6.25 15.27 -2.05
N GLY A 76 5.03 14.80 -1.79
CA GLY A 76 3.83 15.19 -2.52
C GLY A 76 3.82 14.75 -3.99
N ARG A 77 4.57 13.73 -4.34
CA ARG A 77 4.66 13.20 -5.70
C ARG A 77 4.01 11.82 -5.78
N PRO A 78 3.47 11.44 -6.95
CA PRO A 78 3.07 10.06 -7.18
C PRO A 78 4.23 9.11 -6.92
N ALA A 79 3.95 7.98 -6.30
CA ALA A 79 4.95 6.99 -5.93
C ALA A 79 4.52 5.60 -6.41
N ILE A 80 5.50 4.82 -6.86
CA ILE A 80 5.31 3.41 -7.19
C ILE A 80 6.10 2.58 -6.19
N VAL A 81 5.45 1.64 -5.56
CA VAL A 81 6.05 0.74 -4.58
C VAL A 81 6.09 -0.67 -5.16
N PHE A 82 7.29 -1.20 -5.35
CA PHE A 82 7.47 -2.56 -5.85
C PHE A 82 7.60 -3.55 -4.71
N ALA A 83 6.99 -4.69 -4.88
CA ALA A 83 7.09 -5.82 -3.97
C ALA A 83 7.54 -7.07 -4.72
N PRO A 84 8.30 -7.98 -4.07
CA PRO A 84 8.84 -9.16 -4.74
C PRO A 84 7.79 -10.23 -5.09
N ASN A 85 6.63 -10.17 -4.48
CA ASN A 85 5.56 -11.13 -4.74
C ASN A 85 4.18 -10.51 -4.47
N LYS A 86 3.13 -11.20 -4.91
CA LYS A 86 1.74 -10.72 -4.78
C LYS A 86 1.27 -10.61 -3.33
N THR A 87 1.71 -11.52 -2.46
CA THR A 87 1.34 -11.52 -1.05
C THR A 87 1.86 -10.27 -0.34
N LEU A 88 3.12 -9.94 -0.55
CA LEU A 88 3.70 -8.72 0.03
C LEU A 88 3.12 -7.45 -0.61
N ALA A 89 2.84 -7.47 -1.91
CA ALA A 89 2.18 -6.36 -2.58
C ALA A 89 0.80 -6.09 -1.98
N ALA A 90 0.01 -7.13 -1.72
CA ALA A 90 -1.30 -7.00 -1.08
C ALA A 90 -1.17 -6.46 0.35
N GLN A 91 -0.18 -6.89 1.11
CA GLN A 91 0.08 -6.38 2.45
C GLN A 91 0.45 -4.90 2.42
N LEU A 92 1.34 -4.50 1.55
CA LEU A 92 1.73 -3.09 1.38
C LEU A 92 0.55 -2.23 0.94
N TYR A 93 -0.26 -2.72 0.02
CA TYR A 93 -1.48 -2.04 -0.41
C TYR A 93 -2.42 -1.77 0.77
N SER A 94 -2.64 -2.76 1.61
CA SER A 94 -3.46 -2.62 2.82
C SER A 94 -2.87 -1.59 3.78
N GLU A 95 -1.57 -1.65 4.05
CA GLU A 95 -0.89 -0.71 4.95
C GLU A 95 -0.93 0.73 4.42
N PHE A 96 -0.65 0.94 3.14
CA PHE A 96 -0.70 2.28 2.54
C PHE A 96 -2.11 2.85 2.50
N ARG A 97 -3.14 2.03 2.35
CA ARG A 97 -4.53 2.48 2.46
C ARG A 97 -4.89 2.97 3.86
N GLU A 98 -4.31 2.36 4.88
CA GLU A 98 -4.47 2.83 6.27
C GLU A 98 -3.77 4.16 6.50
N PHE A 99 -2.58 4.37 5.92
CA PHE A 99 -1.85 5.62 6.03
C PHE A 99 -2.42 6.75 5.17
N PHE A 100 -3.03 6.43 4.04
CA PHE A 100 -3.61 7.40 3.11
C PHE A 100 -5.08 7.10 2.80
N PRO A 101 -5.97 7.15 3.81
CA PRO A 101 -7.38 6.78 3.60
C PRO A 101 -8.15 7.76 2.72
N LYS A 102 -7.64 8.97 2.52
CA LYS A 102 -8.26 10.03 1.72
C LYS A 102 -7.61 10.24 0.35
N ASN A 103 -6.56 9.50 0.04
CA ASN A 103 -5.85 9.60 -1.24
C ASN A 103 -6.02 8.32 -2.05
N ALA A 104 -5.76 8.41 -3.35
CA ALA A 104 -5.80 7.25 -4.23
C ALA A 104 -4.60 6.33 -3.96
N VAL A 105 -4.87 5.17 -3.43
CA VAL A 105 -3.91 4.07 -3.27
C VAL A 105 -4.39 2.92 -4.14
N GLU A 106 -3.57 2.50 -5.08
CA GLU A 106 -3.94 1.54 -6.09
C GLU A 106 -3.06 0.29 -6.00
N TYR A 107 -3.61 -0.82 -6.48
CA TYR A 107 -2.97 -2.12 -6.48
C TYR A 107 -2.80 -2.62 -7.90
N PHE A 108 -1.55 -2.77 -8.32
CA PHE A 108 -1.22 -3.18 -9.68
C PHE A 108 -0.48 -4.52 -9.65
N VAL A 109 -1.10 -5.57 -10.15
CA VAL A 109 -0.52 -6.91 -10.19
C VAL A 109 -0.60 -7.49 -11.59
N SER A 110 0.26 -8.47 -11.86
CA SER A 110 0.22 -9.24 -13.09
C SER A 110 -1.03 -10.12 -13.14
N TYR A 111 -1.49 -10.41 -14.34
CA TYR A 111 -2.52 -11.39 -14.53
C TYR A 111 -2.09 -12.73 -13.95
N TYR A 112 -3.06 -13.52 -13.49
CA TYR A 112 -2.81 -14.90 -13.12
C TYR A 112 -2.35 -15.67 -14.34
N ASP A 113 -1.13 -16.20 -14.30
CA ASP A 113 -0.67 -17.13 -15.29
C ASP A 113 -1.43 -18.45 -15.13
N TYR A 114 -2.17 -18.80 -16.16
CA TYR A 114 -2.82 -20.09 -16.26
C TYR A 114 -1.79 -21.15 -16.57
N TYR A 115 -1.00 -21.54 -15.62
CA TYR A 115 -0.28 -22.77 -15.74
C TYR A 115 -1.19 -23.88 -15.24
N GLN A 116 -1.93 -24.47 -16.18
CA GLN A 116 -2.69 -25.65 -15.90
C GLN A 116 -1.72 -26.84 -15.80
N PRO A 117 -1.62 -27.49 -14.65
CA PRO A 117 -1.03 -28.80 -14.63
C PRO A 117 -1.87 -29.71 -15.52
N GLU A 118 -1.23 -30.58 -16.25
CA GLU A 118 -1.75 -31.48 -17.27
C GLU A 118 -2.84 -32.45 -16.78
N ALA A 119 -3.30 -32.38 -15.55
CA ALA A 119 -4.33 -33.22 -15.01
C ALA A 119 -5.73 -32.75 -15.46
N TYR A 120 -6.38 -33.55 -16.27
CA TYR A 120 -7.77 -33.40 -16.58
C TYR A 120 -8.62 -33.54 -15.30
N VAL A 121 -9.20 -32.44 -14.89
CA VAL A 121 -10.13 -32.43 -13.75
C VAL A 121 -11.54 -32.11 -14.28
N PRO A 122 -12.55 -32.94 -14.02
CA PRO A 122 -13.93 -32.67 -14.43
C PRO A 122 -14.50 -31.36 -13.90
N GLN A 123 -13.86 -30.75 -12.93
CA GLN A 123 -14.19 -29.43 -12.38
C GLN A 123 -13.55 -28.26 -13.12
N ARG A 124 -12.93 -28.51 -14.27
CA ARG A 124 -12.19 -27.53 -15.04
C ARG A 124 -13.02 -26.32 -15.45
N ASP A 125 -14.29 -26.52 -15.73
CA ASP A 125 -15.20 -25.43 -16.12
C ASP A 125 -15.46 -24.45 -14.98
N LEU A 126 -15.54 -24.94 -13.74
CA LEU A 126 -15.68 -24.13 -12.54
C LEU A 126 -14.39 -23.32 -12.25
N PHE A 127 -13.24 -23.90 -12.48
CA PHE A 127 -11.96 -23.20 -12.32
C PHE A 127 -11.73 -22.12 -13.38
N ILE A 128 -12.13 -22.36 -14.62
CA ILE A 128 -12.02 -21.40 -15.72
C ILE A 128 -12.89 -20.17 -15.45
N GLU A 129 -14.11 -20.34 -14.99
CA GLU A 129 -14.98 -19.21 -14.62
C GLU A 129 -14.42 -18.41 -13.45
N LYS A 130 -13.91 -19.07 -12.42
CA LYS A 130 -13.26 -18.42 -11.27
C LYS A 130 -12.02 -17.62 -11.68
N ASP A 131 -11.20 -18.18 -12.54
CA ASP A 131 -9.99 -17.55 -13.03
C ASP A 131 -10.30 -16.39 -13.97
N SER A 132 -11.32 -16.50 -14.80
CA SER A 132 -11.83 -15.40 -15.62
C SER A 132 -12.30 -14.22 -14.77
N ALA A 133 -13.06 -14.48 -13.72
CA ALA A 133 -13.54 -13.45 -12.79
C ALA A 133 -12.38 -12.78 -12.04
N ILE A 134 -11.38 -13.52 -11.62
CA ILE A 134 -10.16 -13.00 -10.98
C ILE A 134 -9.39 -12.11 -11.97
N ASN A 135 -9.24 -12.52 -13.23
CA ASN A 135 -8.55 -11.73 -14.25
C ASN A 135 -9.30 -10.45 -14.61
N GLU A 136 -10.62 -10.47 -14.69
CA GLU A 136 -11.43 -9.26 -14.86
C GLU A 136 -11.24 -8.28 -13.71
N HIS A 137 -11.21 -8.78 -12.49
CA HIS A 137 -10.97 -7.96 -11.31
C HIS A 137 -9.57 -7.33 -11.33
N ILE A 138 -8.56 -8.10 -11.69
CA ILE A 138 -7.18 -7.61 -11.87
C ILE A 138 -7.13 -6.55 -12.97
N GLU A 139 -7.79 -6.76 -14.08
CA GLU A 139 -7.87 -5.78 -15.16
C GLU A 139 -8.50 -4.47 -14.71
N GLN A 140 -9.60 -4.52 -13.98
CA GLN A 140 -10.23 -3.34 -13.41
C GLN A 140 -9.30 -2.59 -12.46
N MET A 141 -8.57 -3.30 -11.61
CA MET A 141 -7.59 -2.70 -10.70
C MET A 141 -6.44 -2.03 -11.47
N ARG A 142 -5.95 -2.64 -12.54
CA ARG A 142 -4.90 -2.07 -13.40
C ARG A 142 -5.37 -0.81 -14.10
N LEU A 143 -6.58 -0.79 -14.62
CA LEU A 143 -7.20 0.38 -15.24
C LEU A 143 -7.42 1.51 -14.23
N SER A 144 -7.83 1.18 -13.01
CA SER A 144 -7.96 2.13 -11.92
C SER A 144 -6.62 2.79 -11.58
N CYS A 145 -5.53 2.03 -11.54
CA CYS A 145 -4.19 2.57 -11.34
C CYS A 145 -3.84 3.61 -12.41
N THR A 146 -4.07 3.28 -13.66
CA THR A 146 -3.79 4.18 -14.79
C THR A 146 -4.61 5.46 -14.68
N LYS A 147 -5.90 5.35 -14.36
CA LYS A 147 -6.79 6.48 -14.17
C LYS A 147 -6.32 7.40 -13.03
N SER A 148 -5.89 6.84 -11.93
CA SER A 148 -5.45 7.62 -10.76
C SER A 148 -4.15 8.39 -11.01
N LEU A 149 -3.32 7.94 -11.94
CA LEU A 149 -2.07 8.61 -12.31
C LEU A 149 -2.26 9.71 -13.36
N MET A 150 -3.35 9.67 -14.09
CA MET A 150 -3.70 10.69 -15.10
C MET A 150 -4.39 11.88 -14.48
#